data_1859fb05c1cbc09f43de4cc92dea0dfc
#
_entry.id   1859fb05c1cbc09f43de4cc92dea0dfc
#
_cell.length_a   1.000
_cell.length_b   1.000
_cell.length_c   1.000
_cell.angle_alpha   90.00
_cell.angle_beta   90.00
_cell.angle_gamma   90.00
#
_symmetry.space_group_name_H-M   'P 1'
#
loop_
_entity.id
_entity.type
_entity.pdbx_description
1 polymer ?
#
loop_
_entity_poly.entity_id
_entity_poly.type
_entity_poly.pdbx_seq_one_letter_code
_entity_poly.pdbx_strand_id
1 'polypeptide(L)'
;LCIDVGVGAGVAAGVSVFCLVAGAGVFLADLSKTAAEAKLMGLEFSCGIPGSVGGAIFMNAGAYGGEMSQVLSEVKVLCPDGTIKWKKKCELELGYRKSNILANKEIVLAARLKLKYGDKETIKAAVIDLNNRRKEKQPLEYPSAGSTFKRPEGYFAGKLIDDAGLRGFRLGGAAVSSKHCGFVINYDNATSKD
;
A
#
# COMPACT_ATOMS: atom_id res chain seq x y z
N LEU A 1 -8.48 14.31 -9.34
CA LEU A 1 -8.63 13.05 -8.57
C LEU A 1 -9.82 12.30 -9.18
N CYS A 2 -9.58 11.39 -10.12
CA CYS A 2 -10.67 10.61 -10.74
C CYS A 2 -10.51 9.16 -10.28
N ILE A 3 -11.58 8.64 -9.66
CA ILE A 3 -11.84 7.20 -9.58
C ILE A 3 -12.99 6.97 -10.55
N ASP A 4 -12.76 6.17 -11.58
CA ASP A 4 -13.78 5.77 -12.53
C ASP A 4 -14.07 4.28 -12.34
N VAL A 5 -15.32 3.96 -11.99
CA VAL A 5 -15.78 2.58 -11.83
C VAL A 5 -16.35 2.12 -13.17
N GLY A 6 -15.48 1.71 -14.07
CA GLY A 6 -15.87 1.14 -15.35
C GLY A 6 -16.21 -0.34 -15.21
N VAL A 7 -17.43 -0.72 -15.58
CA VAL A 7 -17.85 -2.13 -15.69
C VAL A 7 -17.33 -2.70 -17.00
N GLY A 8 -16.14 -3.24 -17.00
CA GLY A 8 -15.64 -4.11 -18.07
C GLY A 8 -15.94 -5.56 -17.70
N ALA A 9 -17.07 -6.10 -18.14
CA ALA A 9 -17.44 -7.49 -17.88
C ALA A 9 -16.58 -8.43 -18.75
N GLY A 10 -15.53 -8.98 -18.16
CA GLY A 10 -14.86 -10.18 -18.66
C GLY A 10 -15.35 -11.38 -17.85
N VAL A 11 -16.22 -12.21 -18.42
CA VAL A 11 -16.63 -13.46 -17.78
C VAL A 11 -15.61 -14.52 -18.10
N ALA A 12 -14.74 -14.85 -17.13
CA ALA A 12 -13.98 -16.09 -17.15
C ALA A 12 -14.49 -16.96 -16.00
N ALA A 13 -15.07 -18.12 -16.34
CA ALA A 13 -15.46 -19.17 -15.38
C ALA A 13 -16.37 -18.71 -14.20
N GLY A 14 -17.48 -18.02 -14.47
CA GLY A 14 -18.52 -17.75 -13.46
C GLY A 14 -18.22 -16.67 -12.42
N VAL A 15 -17.09 -15.98 -12.51
CA VAL A 15 -16.72 -14.87 -11.61
C VAL A 15 -16.72 -13.56 -12.39
N SER A 16 -17.61 -12.64 -12.01
CA SER A 16 -17.61 -11.28 -12.56
C SER A 16 -16.38 -10.52 -12.08
N VAL A 17 -15.48 -10.18 -13.00
CA VAL A 17 -14.29 -9.36 -12.73
C VAL A 17 -14.60 -7.92 -13.09
N PHE A 18 -14.43 -7.02 -12.16
CA PHE A 18 -14.64 -5.59 -12.35
C PHE A 18 -13.32 -4.85 -12.52
N CYS A 19 -13.29 -3.90 -13.44
CA CYS A 19 -12.14 -3.04 -13.66
C CYS A 19 -12.40 -1.69 -12.99
N LEU A 20 -11.56 -1.33 -12.03
CA LEU A 20 -11.57 -0.02 -11.39
C LEU A 20 -10.36 0.75 -11.87
N VAL A 21 -10.57 1.99 -12.35
CA VAL A 21 -9.49 2.88 -12.78
C VAL A 21 -9.29 3.97 -11.75
N ALA A 22 -8.05 4.16 -11.31
CA ALA A 22 -7.69 5.20 -10.36
C ALA A 22 -6.49 6.02 -10.82
N GLY A 23 -6.57 7.34 -10.69
CA GLY A 23 -5.42 8.23 -10.90
C GLY A 23 -4.34 8.04 -9.84
N ALA A 24 -3.08 8.26 -10.21
CA ALA A 24 -1.94 8.04 -9.32
C ALA A 24 -1.98 8.87 -8.02
N GLY A 25 -2.60 10.05 -8.04
CA GLY A 25 -2.74 10.93 -6.86
C GLY A 25 -3.89 10.58 -5.91
N VAL A 26 -4.72 9.58 -6.22
CA VAL A 26 -5.80 9.12 -5.34
C VAL A 26 -5.18 8.48 -4.09
N PHE A 27 -5.68 8.80 -2.89
CA PHE A 27 -5.25 8.13 -1.68
C PHE A 27 -5.75 6.69 -1.61
N LEU A 28 -4.92 5.77 -1.11
CA LEU A 28 -5.29 4.35 -0.99
C LEU A 28 -6.52 4.15 -0.09
N ALA A 29 -6.66 4.95 0.96
CA ALA A 29 -7.83 4.91 1.84
C ALA A 29 -9.12 5.22 1.09
N ASP A 30 -9.12 6.27 0.22
CA ASP A 30 -10.28 6.64 -0.58
C ASP A 30 -10.59 5.59 -1.64
N LEU A 31 -9.56 5.03 -2.28
CA LEU A 31 -9.70 3.95 -3.24
C LEU A 31 -10.33 2.71 -2.59
N SER A 32 -9.83 2.30 -1.41
CA SER A 32 -10.36 1.15 -0.66
C SER A 32 -11.81 1.38 -0.24
N LYS A 33 -12.14 2.58 0.24
CA LYS A 33 -13.51 2.98 0.62
C LYS A 33 -14.46 2.92 -0.59
N THR A 34 -14.07 3.52 -1.71
CA THR A 34 -14.87 3.53 -2.95
C THR A 34 -15.12 2.10 -3.46
N ALA A 35 -14.09 1.23 -3.42
CA ALA A 35 -14.24 -0.17 -3.80
C ALA A 35 -15.24 -0.90 -2.87
N ALA A 36 -15.14 -0.69 -1.56
CA ALA A 36 -16.05 -1.29 -0.58
C ALA A 36 -17.52 -0.82 -0.76
N GLU A 37 -17.72 0.47 -1.02
CA GLU A 37 -19.04 1.04 -1.34
C GLU A 37 -19.65 0.44 -2.61
N ALA A 38 -18.81 0.17 -3.62
CA ALA A 38 -19.18 -0.51 -4.86
C ALA A 38 -19.27 -2.06 -4.72
N LYS A 39 -19.13 -2.62 -3.51
CA LYS A 39 -19.11 -4.05 -3.22
C LYS A 39 -17.99 -4.80 -3.95
N LEU A 40 -16.82 -4.18 -4.11
CA LEU A 40 -15.65 -4.76 -4.77
C LEU A 40 -14.60 -5.18 -3.73
N MET A 41 -14.25 -6.46 -3.75
CA MET A 41 -13.25 -7.12 -2.89
C MET A 41 -11.86 -7.06 -3.53
N GLY A 42 -10.83 -7.06 -2.66
CA GLY A 42 -9.43 -7.17 -3.04
C GLY A 42 -8.57 -5.99 -2.62
N LEU A 43 -9.17 -4.88 -2.15
CA LEU A 43 -8.45 -3.69 -1.67
C LEU A 43 -8.51 -3.50 -0.15
N GLU A 44 -9.04 -4.46 0.60
CA GLU A 44 -9.20 -4.36 2.05
C GLU A 44 -7.84 -4.16 2.75
N PHE A 45 -6.78 -4.81 2.26
CA PHE A 45 -5.42 -4.69 2.79
C PHE A 45 -4.89 -3.25 2.76
N SER A 46 -5.39 -2.44 1.82
CA SER A 46 -4.88 -1.09 1.56
C SER A 46 -5.53 0.00 2.43
N CYS A 47 -6.63 -0.30 3.14
CA CYS A 47 -7.45 0.68 3.87
C CYS A 47 -6.68 1.54 4.88
N GLY A 48 -5.61 1.03 5.46
CA GLY A 48 -4.80 1.77 6.44
C GLY A 48 -3.37 2.04 6.00
N ILE A 49 -3.02 1.83 4.71
CA ILE A 49 -1.72 2.21 4.18
C ILE A 49 -1.76 3.70 3.82
N PRO A 50 -0.95 4.56 4.47
CA PRO A 50 -0.87 5.97 4.08
C PRO A 50 -0.12 6.10 2.76
N GLY A 51 -0.70 6.82 1.80
CA GLY A 51 -0.08 7.08 0.52
C GLY A 51 -1.04 7.05 -0.65
N SER A 52 -0.52 7.35 -1.83
CA SER A 52 -1.26 7.42 -3.08
C SER A 52 -1.16 6.11 -3.88
N VAL A 53 -2.07 5.94 -4.82
CA VAL A 53 -2.09 4.83 -5.78
C VAL A 53 -0.76 4.73 -6.53
N GLY A 54 -0.22 5.85 -7.01
CA GLY A 54 1.07 5.87 -7.71
C GLY A 54 2.22 5.37 -6.85
N GLY A 55 2.33 5.85 -5.60
CA GLY A 55 3.34 5.39 -4.65
C GLY A 55 3.15 3.92 -4.27
N ALA A 56 1.91 3.46 -4.16
CA ALA A 56 1.61 2.07 -3.86
C ALA A 56 2.03 1.12 -4.98
N ILE A 57 1.84 1.51 -6.24
CA ILE A 57 2.31 0.74 -7.40
C ILE A 57 3.83 0.73 -7.46
N PHE A 58 4.45 1.91 -7.30
CA PHE A 58 5.90 2.06 -7.30
C PHE A 58 6.57 1.10 -6.31
N MET A 59 6.02 0.96 -5.12
CA MET A 59 6.54 0.12 -4.04
C MET A 59 5.92 -1.28 -3.98
N ASN A 60 5.01 -1.64 -4.89
CA ASN A 60 4.16 -2.82 -4.71
C ASN A 60 3.68 -2.92 -3.26
N ALA A 61 3.00 -1.85 -2.80
CA ALA A 61 2.59 -1.72 -1.41
C ALA A 61 1.69 -2.88 -0.98
N GLY A 62 1.86 -3.34 0.23
CA GLY A 62 1.09 -4.45 0.78
C GLY A 62 1.13 -4.49 2.30
N ALA A 63 0.09 -5.10 2.87
CA ALA A 63 -0.07 -5.34 4.30
C ALA A 63 -0.96 -6.57 4.51
N TYR A 64 -0.75 -7.30 5.60
CA TYR A 64 -1.63 -8.40 6.03
C TYR A 64 -1.88 -9.48 4.96
N GLY A 65 -0.85 -9.80 4.17
CA GLY A 65 -0.93 -10.82 3.11
C GLY A 65 -1.51 -10.33 1.78
N GLY A 66 -2.02 -9.09 1.71
CA GLY A 66 -2.42 -8.44 0.46
C GLY A 66 -1.34 -7.51 -0.07
N GLU A 67 -1.25 -7.35 -1.39
CA GLU A 67 -0.37 -6.39 -2.06
C GLU A 67 -0.93 -5.95 -3.43
N MET A 68 -0.44 -4.80 -3.93
CA MET A 68 -0.92 -4.22 -5.19
C MET A 68 -0.83 -5.17 -6.37
N SER A 69 0.21 -5.99 -6.45
CA SER A 69 0.39 -6.98 -7.53
C SER A 69 -0.76 -7.98 -7.65
N GLN A 70 -1.52 -8.23 -6.59
CA GLN A 70 -2.64 -9.18 -6.61
C GLN A 70 -3.86 -8.62 -7.33
N VAL A 71 -4.04 -7.31 -7.32
CA VAL A 71 -5.20 -6.62 -7.90
C VAL A 71 -4.87 -5.79 -9.15
N LEU A 72 -3.58 -5.45 -9.36
CA LEU A 72 -3.14 -4.64 -10.48
C LEU A 72 -3.28 -5.41 -11.80
N SER A 73 -3.84 -4.77 -12.81
CA SER A 73 -3.93 -5.27 -14.20
C SER A 73 -2.96 -4.53 -15.11
N GLU A 74 -3.05 -3.21 -15.13
CA GLU A 74 -2.26 -2.33 -15.98
C GLU A 74 -1.96 -1.01 -15.27
N VAL A 75 -0.88 -0.37 -15.68
CA VAL A 75 -0.46 0.95 -15.21
C VAL A 75 -0.26 1.89 -16.38
N LYS A 76 -0.80 3.09 -16.32
CA LYS A 76 -0.50 4.17 -17.24
C LYS A 76 0.73 4.90 -16.73
N VAL A 77 1.77 4.99 -17.55
CA VAL A 77 3.03 5.64 -17.19
C VAL A 77 3.38 6.74 -18.16
N LEU A 78 4.07 7.76 -17.67
CA LEU A 78 4.83 8.72 -18.45
C LEU A 78 6.27 8.24 -18.49
N CYS A 79 6.81 8.04 -19.71
CA CYS A 79 8.18 7.63 -19.95
C CYS A 79 9.14 8.83 -20.01
N PRO A 80 10.46 8.63 -19.87
CA PRO A 80 11.46 9.72 -19.93
C PRO A 80 11.48 10.49 -21.25
N ASP A 81 11.06 9.86 -22.34
CA ASP A 81 10.94 10.47 -23.69
C ASP A 81 9.65 11.29 -23.87
N GLY A 82 8.83 11.43 -22.82
CA GLY A 82 7.54 12.13 -22.84
C GLY A 82 6.36 11.29 -23.36
N THR A 83 6.60 10.05 -23.78
CA THR A 83 5.50 9.18 -24.23
C THR A 83 4.66 8.69 -23.06
N ILE A 84 3.34 8.57 -23.30
CA ILE A 84 2.40 8.01 -22.34
C ILE A 84 1.87 6.69 -22.86
N LYS A 85 1.98 5.62 -22.07
CA LYS A 85 1.49 4.30 -22.46
C LYS A 85 0.93 3.52 -21.28
N TRP A 86 0.11 2.51 -21.59
CA TRP A 86 -0.31 1.49 -20.64
C TRP A 86 0.68 0.32 -20.67
N LYS A 87 1.13 -0.12 -19.50
CA LYS A 87 1.97 -1.30 -19.29
C LYS A 87 1.16 -2.35 -18.54
N LYS A 88 1.25 -3.59 -18.97
CA LYS A 88 0.65 -4.73 -18.26
C LYS A 88 1.42 -5.01 -16.96
N LYS A 89 0.74 -5.60 -15.98
CA LYS A 89 1.37 -5.98 -14.70
C LYS A 89 2.67 -6.78 -14.87
N CYS A 90 2.73 -7.72 -15.82
CA CYS A 90 3.91 -8.55 -16.08
C CYS A 90 5.14 -7.76 -16.55
N GLU A 91 4.96 -6.54 -17.06
CA GLU A 91 6.05 -5.67 -17.51
C GLU A 91 6.65 -4.82 -16.37
N LEU A 92 6.12 -4.92 -15.14
CA LEU A 92 6.50 -4.05 -14.00
C LEU A 92 7.49 -4.71 -13.04
N GLU A 93 7.82 -5.98 -13.20
CA GLU A 93 8.74 -6.73 -12.35
C GLU A 93 8.45 -6.55 -10.85
N LEU A 94 7.17 -6.64 -10.49
CA LEU A 94 6.72 -6.41 -9.12
C LEU A 94 7.25 -7.48 -8.17
N GLY A 95 7.83 -7.05 -7.07
CA GLY A 95 8.30 -7.90 -6.00
C GLY A 95 8.11 -7.23 -4.63
N TYR A 96 8.67 -7.81 -3.57
CA TYR A 96 8.55 -7.25 -2.24
C TYR A 96 9.15 -5.83 -2.16
N ARG A 97 8.28 -4.83 -2.03
CA ARG A 97 8.63 -3.40 -2.01
C ARG A 97 9.50 -3.00 -3.21
N LYS A 98 9.16 -3.54 -4.38
CA LYS A 98 9.93 -3.34 -5.62
C LYS A 98 9.01 -3.25 -6.84
N SER A 99 9.36 -2.38 -7.78
CA SER A 99 8.95 -2.38 -9.19
C SER A 99 10.12 -1.90 -10.04
N ASN A 100 10.03 -2.05 -11.37
CA ASN A 100 11.04 -1.51 -12.29
C ASN A 100 10.77 -0.05 -12.70
N ILE A 101 9.73 0.58 -12.17
CA ILE A 101 9.33 1.97 -12.50
C ILE A 101 10.47 2.95 -12.21
N LEU A 102 11.17 2.79 -11.06
CA LEU A 102 12.33 3.62 -10.72
C LEU A 102 13.49 3.45 -11.72
N ALA A 103 13.85 2.20 -12.02
CA ALA A 103 14.95 1.89 -12.94
C ALA A 103 14.67 2.43 -14.34
N ASN A 104 13.41 2.39 -14.77
CA ASN A 104 12.95 2.92 -16.05
C ASN A 104 12.75 4.44 -16.03
N LYS A 105 12.90 5.11 -14.88
CA LYS A 105 12.63 6.54 -14.69
C LYS A 105 11.22 6.94 -15.16
N GLU A 106 10.25 6.05 -14.95
CA GLU A 106 8.86 6.25 -15.34
C GLU A 106 8.07 6.92 -14.19
N ILE A 107 7.01 7.65 -14.53
CA ILE A 107 6.07 8.24 -13.58
C ILE A 107 4.71 7.58 -13.74
N VAL A 108 4.15 7.06 -12.66
CA VAL A 108 2.79 6.49 -12.66
C VAL A 108 1.77 7.60 -12.78
N LEU A 109 0.86 7.49 -13.73
CA LEU A 109 -0.25 8.43 -13.95
C LEU A 109 -1.61 7.87 -13.51
N ALA A 110 -1.84 6.57 -13.74
CA ALA A 110 -3.09 5.89 -13.38
C ALA A 110 -2.88 4.38 -13.31
N ALA A 111 -3.83 3.68 -12.70
CA ALA A 111 -3.85 2.23 -12.62
C ALA A 111 -5.21 1.65 -13.00
N ARG A 112 -5.21 0.46 -13.60
CA ARG A 112 -6.36 -0.42 -13.74
C ARG A 112 -6.24 -1.58 -12.77
N LEU A 113 -7.28 -1.75 -11.95
CA LEU A 113 -7.35 -2.77 -10.93
C LEU A 113 -8.44 -3.77 -11.29
N LYS A 114 -8.15 -5.06 -11.14
CA LYS A 114 -9.13 -6.14 -11.29
C LYS A 114 -9.59 -6.57 -9.91
N LEU A 115 -10.86 -6.35 -9.63
CA LEU A 115 -11.50 -6.65 -8.36
C LEU A 115 -12.64 -7.65 -8.56
N LYS A 116 -13.07 -8.29 -7.48
CA LYS A 116 -14.18 -9.25 -7.49
C LYS A 116 -15.39 -8.63 -6.80
N TYR A 117 -16.59 -8.96 -7.28
CA TYR A 117 -17.81 -8.61 -6.57
C TYR A 117 -17.94 -9.45 -5.29
N GLY A 118 -18.35 -8.81 -4.21
CA GLY A 118 -18.47 -9.45 -2.91
C GLY A 118 -19.60 -8.88 -2.06
N ASP A 119 -19.79 -9.50 -0.90
CA ASP A 119 -20.76 -9.02 0.07
C ASP A 119 -20.24 -7.79 0.82
N LYS A 120 -21.06 -6.75 0.92
CA LYS A 120 -20.67 -5.47 1.53
C LYS A 120 -20.31 -5.60 3.00
N GLU A 121 -21.04 -6.42 3.74
CA GLU A 121 -20.80 -6.58 5.18
C GLU A 121 -19.51 -7.38 5.43
N THR A 122 -19.23 -8.38 4.61
CA THR A 122 -17.95 -9.11 4.63
C THR A 122 -16.76 -8.18 4.36
N ILE A 123 -16.85 -7.30 3.35
CA ILE A 123 -15.81 -6.33 3.03
C ILE A 123 -15.59 -5.36 4.20
N LYS A 124 -16.67 -4.82 4.77
CA LYS A 124 -16.59 -3.92 5.93
C LYS A 124 -15.97 -4.61 7.15
N ALA A 125 -16.38 -5.84 7.45
CA ALA A 125 -15.82 -6.60 8.55
C ALA A 125 -14.31 -6.81 8.39
N ALA A 126 -13.85 -7.16 7.19
CA ALA A 126 -12.43 -7.29 6.89
C ALA A 126 -11.67 -5.97 7.07
N VAL A 127 -12.20 -4.84 6.59
CA VAL A 127 -11.60 -3.51 6.76
C VAL A 127 -11.50 -3.13 8.25
N ILE A 128 -12.56 -3.37 9.02
CA ILE A 128 -12.58 -3.09 10.47
C ILE A 128 -11.52 -3.94 11.19
N ASP A 129 -11.47 -5.25 10.91
CA ASP A 129 -10.49 -6.15 11.51
C ASP A 129 -9.05 -5.70 11.21
N LEU A 130 -8.73 -5.40 9.94
CA LEU A 130 -7.40 -4.94 9.56
C LEU A 130 -7.01 -3.61 10.21
N ASN A 131 -7.95 -2.68 10.34
CA ASN A 131 -7.71 -1.42 11.04
C ASN A 131 -7.49 -1.63 12.55
N ASN A 132 -8.23 -2.54 13.20
CA ASN A 132 -8.05 -2.86 14.61
C ASN A 132 -6.66 -3.49 14.85
N ARG A 133 -6.28 -4.49 14.06
CA ARG A 133 -4.92 -5.09 14.12
C ARG A 133 -3.82 -4.04 13.93
N ARG A 134 -4.06 -3.03 13.10
CA ARG A 134 -3.09 -1.94 12.89
C ARG A 134 -2.99 -1.06 14.13
N LYS A 135 -4.13 -0.64 14.72
CA LYS A 135 -4.16 0.15 15.96
C LYS A 135 -3.48 -0.58 17.13
N GLU A 136 -3.66 -1.90 17.22
CA GLU A 136 -3.03 -2.71 18.26
C GLU A 136 -1.51 -2.81 18.10
N LYS A 137 -1.01 -2.94 16.86
CA LYS A 137 0.39 -3.26 16.60
C LYS A 137 1.28 -2.07 16.21
N GLN A 138 0.71 -0.96 15.76
CA GLN A 138 1.48 0.19 15.28
C GLN A 138 1.31 1.40 16.19
N PRO A 139 2.35 2.25 16.35
CA PRO A 139 2.34 3.44 17.20
C PRO A 139 1.61 4.61 16.50
N LEU A 140 0.31 4.45 16.20
CA LEU A 140 -0.48 5.44 15.46
C LEU A 140 -0.71 6.74 16.23
N GLU A 141 -0.45 6.74 17.53
CA GLU A 141 -0.50 7.89 18.43
C GLU A 141 0.65 8.88 18.22
N TYR A 142 1.72 8.47 17.53
CA TYR A 142 2.87 9.31 17.24
C TYR A 142 3.07 9.50 15.73
N PRO A 143 3.52 10.68 15.28
CA PRO A 143 3.92 10.88 13.90
C PRO A 143 5.09 9.95 13.54
N SER A 144 4.99 9.29 12.39
CA SER A 144 6.05 8.43 11.86
C SER A 144 5.90 8.25 10.35
N ALA A 145 6.97 7.84 9.69
CA ALA A 145 6.96 7.50 8.28
C ALA A 145 6.66 6.00 8.02
N GLY A 146 6.13 5.27 9.03
CA GLY A 146 5.87 3.84 8.97
C GLY A 146 7.11 3.00 9.33
N SER A 147 7.19 1.76 8.82
CA SER A 147 8.35 0.91 9.03
C SER A 147 9.59 1.47 8.34
N THR A 148 10.64 1.73 9.11
CA THR A 148 11.87 2.38 8.64
C THR A 148 12.69 1.49 7.71
N PHE A 149 12.74 0.18 7.99
CA PHE A 149 13.56 -0.76 7.25
C PHE A 149 12.73 -1.78 6.49
N LYS A 150 13.20 -2.17 5.31
CA LYS A 150 12.68 -3.33 4.59
C LYS A 150 12.93 -4.59 5.43
N ARG A 151 12.01 -5.54 5.32
CA ARG A 151 12.17 -6.85 5.95
C ARG A 151 13.33 -7.60 5.29
N PRO A 152 14.39 -8.01 6.04
CA PRO A 152 15.44 -8.85 5.51
C PRO A 152 14.90 -10.27 5.21
N GLU A 153 15.54 -10.96 4.28
CA GLU A 153 15.19 -12.34 3.97
C GLU A 153 15.39 -13.23 5.21
N GLY A 154 14.39 -14.04 5.52
CA GLY A 154 14.40 -14.94 6.69
C GLY A 154 14.20 -14.26 8.06
N TYR A 155 14.18 -12.93 8.14
CA TYR A 155 14.12 -12.18 9.41
C TYR A 155 13.04 -11.10 9.42
N PHE A 156 12.75 -10.56 10.60
CA PHE A 156 11.89 -9.39 10.80
C PHE A 156 12.72 -8.22 11.32
N ALA A 157 12.79 -7.11 10.60
CA ALA A 157 13.57 -5.94 10.99
C ALA A 157 13.24 -5.46 12.42
N GLY A 158 11.95 -5.37 12.77
CA GLY A 158 11.54 -4.99 14.13
C GLY A 158 12.05 -5.94 15.22
N LYS A 159 12.15 -7.26 14.94
CA LYS A 159 12.72 -8.24 15.88
C LYS A 159 14.22 -8.04 16.04
N LEU A 160 14.95 -7.83 14.95
CA LEU A 160 16.40 -7.57 15.01
C LEU A 160 16.73 -6.30 15.80
N ILE A 161 15.94 -5.23 15.63
CA ILE A 161 16.08 -3.98 16.37
C ILE A 161 15.78 -4.20 17.86
N ASP A 162 14.77 -5.00 18.18
CA ASP A 162 14.42 -5.38 19.54
C ASP A 162 15.52 -6.21 20.21
N ASP A 163 16.05 -7.21 19.52
CA ASP A 163 17.13 -8.08 19.98
C ASP A 163 18.46 -7.32 20.20
N ALA A 164 18.64 -6.21 19.46
CA ALA A 164 19.75 -5.28 19.67
C ALA A 164 19.57 -4.37 20.92
N GLY A 165 18.48 -4.53 21.68
CA GLY A 165 18.18 -3.73 22.86
C GLY A 165 17.73 -2.29 22.57
N LEU A 166 17.30 -2.01 21.34
CA LEU A 166 16.94 -0.64 20.91
C LEU A 166 15.47 -0.30 21.11
N ARG A 167 14.65 -1.17 21.69
CA ARG A 167 13.25 -0.88 22.02
C ARG A 167 13.15 0.34 22.94
N GLY A 168 12.43 1.37 22.50
CA GLY A 168 12.27 2.61 23.25
C GLY A 168 13.50 3.51 23.31
N PHE A 169 14.59 3.17 22.59
CA PHE A 169 15.78 4.02 22.50
C PHE A 169 15.41 5.40 21.97
N ARG A 170 15.98 6.44 22.57
CA ARG A 170 15.72 7.85 22.24
C ARG A 170 16.98 8.57 21.87
N LEU A 171 16.88 9.45 20.88
CA LEU A 171 17.91 10.41 20.52
C LEU A 171 17.21 11.73 20.20
N GLY A 172 17.49 12.78 20.99
CA GLY A 172 16.74 14.05 20.88
C GLY A 172 15.23 13.83 21.01
N GLY A 173 14.48 14.31 20.06
CA GLY A 173 13.02 14.14 19.99
C GLY A 173 12.56 12.86 19.28
N ALA A 174 13.47 12.09 18.68
CA ALA A 174 13.15 10.84 18.00
C ALA A 174 13.24 9.62 18.95
N ALA A 175 12.42 8.60 18.68
CA ALA A 175 12.49 7.35 19.44
C ALA A 175 12.20 6.13 18.56
N VAL A 176 12.82 4.99 18.90
CA VAL A 176 12.36 3.66 18.44
C VAL A 176 11.10 3.32 19.22
N SER A 177 10.00 3.05 18.53
CA SER A 177 8.73 2.77 19.20
C SER A 177 8.81 1.54 20.11
N SER A 178 8.36 1.70 21.35
CA SER A 178 8.23 0.58 22.30
C SER A 178 7.13 -0.41 21.88
N LYS A 179 6.13 0.05 21.10
CA LYS A 179 5.02 -0.77 20.60
C LYS A 179 5.42 -1.62 19.39
N HIS A 180 6.26 -1.06 18.49
CA HIS A 180 6.74 -1.75 17.29
C HIS A 180 8.13 -1.23 16.90
N CYS A 181 9.18 -1.99 17.21
CA CYS A 181 10.58 -1.58 17.02
C CYS A 181 10.96 -1.28 15.54
N GLY A 182 10.17 -1.68 14.56
CA GLY A 182 10.37 -1.31 13.15
C GLY A 182 10.01 0.15 12.82
N PHE A 183 9.44 0.91 13.79
CA PHE A 183 9.02 2.30 13.62
C PHE A 183 9.94 3.24 14.39
N VAL A 184 10.44 4.26 13.72
CA VAL A 184 11.00 5.45 14.36
C VAL A 184 9.88 6.49 14.42
N ILE A 185 9.62 7.02 15.61
CA ILE A 185 8.53 7.95 15.89
C ILE A 185 9.08 9.33 16.25
N ASN A 186 8.35 10.37 15.90
CA ASN A 186 8.55 11.69 16.46
C ASN A 186 7.87 11.71 17.83
N TYR A 187 8.68 11.53 18.87
CA TYR A 187 8.19 11.44 20.26
C TYR A 187 7.99 12.84 20.87
N ASP A 188 8.92 13.76 20.59
CA ASP A 188 8.91 15.12 21.12
C ASP A 188 9.70 16.10 20.21
N ASN A 189 9.01 16.74 19.28
CA ASN A 189 9.57 17.76 18.39
C ASN A 189 10.91 17.36 17.72
N ALA A 190 11.02 16.09 17.26
CA ALA A 190 12.21 15.57 16.62
C ALA A 190 12.59 16.37 15.38
N THR A 191 13.87 16.58 15.19
CA THR A 191 14.46 17.17 13.99
C THR A 191 15.03 16.08 13.08
N SER A 192 15.42 16.45 11.85
CA SER A 192 16.08 15.51 10.93
C SER A 192 17.49 15.09 11.39
N LYS A 193 18.05 15.71 12.43
CA LYS A 193 19.35 15.35 13.02
C LYS A 193 19.22 14.28 14.10
N ASP A 194 18.06 14.17 14.70
CA ASP A 194 17.74 13.18 15.71
C ASP A 194 17.53 11.81 15.07
#